data_eea3c3e088d052964cb4461a405e922d
#
_entry.id   eea3c3e088d052964cb4461a405e922d
#
_cell.length_a   1.000
_cell.length_b   1.000
_cell.length_c   1.000
_cell.angle_alpha   90.00
_cell.angle_beta   90.00
_cell.angle_gamma   90.00
#
_symmetry.space_group_name_H-M   'P 1'
#
loop_
_entity.id
_entity.type
_entity.pdbx_description
1 polymer ?
#
loop_
_entity_poly.entity_id
_entity_poly.type
_entity_poly.pdbx_seq_one_letter_code
_entity_poly.pdbx_strand_id
1 'polypeptide(L)'
;IHSKSMGQSAVSAREDMSHTRLLSSVDKVEEKQQHARNARMSKFASAMPSKDASMPLTERIKLWSSNETIMLVFYTVLSILTRLYRIGSNHKVVWDEAHFGKFGSYYIRHLFYFDVHPPLGKILVAVAGWLSGFDGNFEFESGSDYPDNVPFVRMRIIMALYGIAMVPVAYLTAQ
;
A
#
# COMPACT_ATOMS: atom_id res chain seq x y z
N ILE A 1 50.57 47.06 3.68
CA ILE A 1 49.11 46.91 3.56
C ILE A 1 48.73 46.15 2.24
N HIS A 2 49.68 45.96 1.27
CA HIS A 2 49.37 45.37 -0.06
C HIS A 2 49.48 43.86 -0.14
N SER A 3 50.01 43.16 0.84
CA SER A 3 50.23 41.70 0.81
C SER A 3 48.97 40.86 1.24
N LYS A 4 48.04 41.43 1.98
CA LYS A 4 46.84 40.70 2.50
C LYS A 4 45.70 40.53 1.45
N SER A 5 45.67 41.43 0.47
CA SER A 5 44.62 41.42 -0.58
C SER A 5 44.82 40.29 -1.61
N MET A 6 46.04 39.94 -1.94
CA MET A 6 46.34 38.87 -2.92
C MET A 6 46.04 37.46 -2.43
N GLY A 7 46.15 37.22 -1.11
CA GLY A 7 45.84 35.90 -0.56
C GLY A 7 44.35 35.55 -0.53
N GLN A 8 43.50 36.51 -0.28
CA GLN A 8 42.03 36.32 -0.26
C GLN A 8 41.43 36.06 -1.64
N SER A 9 41.93 36.72 -2.69
CA SER A 9 41.49 36.50 -4.06
C SER A 9 41.84 35.09 -4.58
N ALA A 10 43.03 34.58 -4.20
CA ALA A 10 43.46 33.24 -4.64
C ALA A 10 42.71 32.10 -3.90
N VAL A 11 42.29 32.31 -2.67
CA VAL A 11 41.48 31.35 -1.90
C VAL A 11 40.07 31.28 -2.44
N SER A 12 39.43 32.44 -2.73
CA SER A 12 38.09 32.51 -3.33
C SER A 12 38.05 31.86 -4.71
N ALA A 13 39.06 32.06 -5.52
CA ALA A 13 39.11 31.43 -6.88
C ALA A 13 39.32 29.91 -6.82
N ARG A 14 39.99 29.37 -5.76
CA ARG A 14 40.12 27.93 -5.54
C ARG A 14 38.84 27.30 -5.07
N GLU A 15 38.11 27.98 -4.20
CA GLU A 15 36.78 27.51 -3.70
C GLU A 15 35.78 27.47 -4.85
N ASP A 16 35.74 28.46 -5.71
CA ASP A 16 34.85 28.54 -6.86
C ASP A 16 35.15 27.44 -7.90
N MET A 17 36.44 27.16 -8.18
CA MET A 17 36.84 26.06 -9.04
C MET A 17 36.53 24.68 -8.44
N SER A 18 36.62 24.52 -7.13
CA SER A 18 36.27 23.25 -6.46
C SER A 18 34.76 23.00 -6.49
N HIS A 19 33.96 24.04 -6.29
CA HIS A 19 32.51 23.98 -6.35
C HIS A 19 32.02 23.66 -7.78
N THR A 20 32.60 24.29 -8.79
CA THR A 20 32.29 24.01 -10.22
C THR A 20 32.65 22.58 -10.61
N ARG A 21 33.76 22.03 -10.11
CA ARG A 21 34.13 20.62 -10.35
C ARG A 21 33.18 19.65 -9.66
N LEU A 22 32.73 19.96 -8.44
CA LEU A 22 31.75 19.15 -7.73
C LEU A 22 30.39 19.14 -8.47
N LEU A 23 29.90 20.29 -8.92
CA LEU A 23 28.67 20.38 -9.71
C LEU A 23 28.77 19.54 -10.98
N SER A 24 29.87 19.67 -11.75
CA SER A 24 30.06 18.88 -12.97
C SER A 24 30.17 17.36 -12.70
N SER A 25 30.64 16.95 -11.53
CA SER A 25 30.66 15.53 -11.16
C SER A 25 29.29 15.01 -10.76
N VAL A 26 28.47 15.83 -10.10
CA VAL A 26 27.08 15.50 -9.76
C VAL A 26 26.25 15.35 -11.03
N ASP A 27 26.36 16.31 -11.96
CA ASP A 27 25.64 16.27 -13.25
C ASP A 27 25.96 14.98 -14.03
N LYS A 28 27.24 14.58 -14.06
CA LYS A 28 27.66 13.32 -14.71
C LYS A 28 27.13 12.07 -14.05
N VAL A 29 26.97 12.08 -12.72
CA VAL A 29 26.36 10.97 -11.98
C VAL A 29 24.88 10.89 -12.26
N GLU A 30 24.20 12.03 -12.27
CA GLU A 30 22.76 12.09 -12.59
C GLU A 30 22.48 11.65 -14.03
N GLU A 31 23.29 12.09 -14.99
CA GLU A 31 23.19 11.66 -16.39
C GLU A 31 23.37 10.14 -16.54
N LYS A 32 24.36 9.55 -15.86
CA LYS A 32 24.55 8.10 -15.85
C LYS A 32 23.38 7.35 -15.21
N GLN A 33 22.82 7.89 -14.13
CA GLN A 33 21.65 7.30 -13.48
C GLN A 33 20.41 7.39 -14.39
N GLN A 34 20.23 8.52 -15.07
CA GLN A 34 19.13 8.68 -16.02
C GLN A 34 19.27 7.74 -17.23
N HIS A 35 20.47 7.59 -17.78
CA HIS A 35 20.74 6.61 -18.83
C HIS A 35 20.47 5.17 -18.38
N ALA A 36 20.87 4.82 -17.16
CA ALA A 36 20.60 3.49 -16.58
C ALA A 36 19.10 3.25 -16.35
N ARG A 37 18.36 4.27 -15.90
CA ARG A 37 16.90 4.21 -15.78
C ARG A 37 16.22 4.03 -17.11
N ASN A 38 16.60 4.82 -18.11
CA ASN A 38 16.04 4.75 -19.46
C ASN A 38 16.33 3.38 -20.11
N ALA A 39 17.54 2.83 -19.94
CA ALA A 39 17.89 1.51 -20.41
C ALA A 39 17.10 0.38 -19.72
N ARG A 40 16.79 0.53 -18.41
CA ARG A 40 15.92 -0.41 -17.70
C ARG A 40 14.47 -0.31 -18.19
N MET A 41 13.97 0.91 -18.36
CA MET A 41 12.63 1.15 -18.88
C MET A 41 12.46 0.63 -20.30
N SER A 42 13.46 0.82 -21.19
CA SER A 42 13.40 0.28 -22.55
C SER A 42 13.45 -1.25 -22.58
N LYS A 43 14.26 -1.88 -21.72
CA LYS A 43 14.25 -3.34 -21.54
C LYS A 43 12.93 -3.86 -21.00
N PHE A 44 12.33 -3.14 -20.04
CA PHE A 44 11.01 -3.48 -19.51
C PHE A 44 9.92 -3.33 -20.57
N ALA A 45 9.94 -2.22 -21.33
CA ALA A 45 9.00 -1.98 -22.42
C ALA A 45 9.14 -3.00 -23.56
N SER A 46 10.36 -3.44 -23.88
CA SER A 46 10.59 -4.48 -24.90
C SER A 46 10.27 -5.90 -24.43
N ALA A 47 10.26 -6.13 -23.11
CA ALA A 47 9.87 -7.40 -22.51
C ALA A 47 8.37 -7.54 -22.36
N MET A 48 7.60 -6.44 -22.46
CA MET A 48 6.14 -6.53 -22.51
C MET A 48 5.70 -7.06 -23.88
N PRO A 49 4.96 -8.17 -23.91
CA PRO A 49 4.45 -8.71 -25.17
C PRO A 49 3.47 -7.69 -25.79
N SER A 50 3.92 -6.98 -26.82
CA SER A 50 3.15 -5.94 -27.53
C SER A 50 1.92 -6.50 -28.30
N LYS A 51 1.77 -7.82 -28.36
CA LYS A 51 0.65 -8.50 -29.01
C LYS A 51 -0.62 -8.59 -28.18
N ASP A 52 -0.52 -8.48 -26.85
CA ASP A 52 -1.69 -8.71 -25.98
C ASP A 52 -2.54 -7.45 -25.73
N ALA A 53 -2.00 -6.27 -25.98
CA ALA A 53 -2.71 -5.01 -25.73
C ALA A 53 -3.86 -4.75 -26.74
N SER A 54 -3.85 -5.38 -27.92
CA SER A 54 -4.87 -5.22 -28.96
C SER A 54 -5.93 -6.34 -28.98
N MET A 55 -5.78 -7.36 -28.15
CA MET A 55 -6.73 -8.47 -28.09
C MET A 55 -7.96 -8.09 -27.28
N PRO A 56 -9.19 -8.41 -27.75
CA PRO A 56 -10.40 -8.24 -26.97
C PRO A 56 -10.33 -9.07 -25.67
N LEU A 57 -10.92 -8.56 -24.60
CA LEU A 57 -10.93 -9.19 -23.27
C LEU A 57 -11.34 -10.67 -23.31
N THR A 58 -12.26 -11.04 -24.21
CA THR A 58 -12.73 -12.41 -24.43
C THR A 58 -11.65 -13.36 -24.92
N GLU A 59 -10.74 -12.91 -25.78
CA GLU A 59 -9.60 -13.70 -26.27
C GLU A 59 -8.50 -13.81 -25.21
N ARG A 60 -8.27 -12.74 -24.41
CA ARG A 60 -7.34 -12.78 -23.29
C ARG A 60 -7.74 -13.79 -22.20
N ILE A 61 -9.03 -13.90 -21.95
CA ILE A 61 -9.58 -14.89 -21.00
C ILE A 61 -9.41 -16.33 -21.49
N LYS A 62 -9.49 -16.57 -22.81
CA LYS A 62 -9.29 -17.90 -23.41
C LYS A 62 -7.83 -18.35 -23.42
N LEU A 63 -6.88 -17.42 -23.46
CA LEU A 63 -5.44 -17.73 -23.41
C LEU A 63 -4.94 -18.05 -22.01
N TRP A 64 -5.78 -17.93 -20.98
CA TRP A 64 -5.44 -18.37 -19.64
C TRP A 64 -5.18 -19.88 -19.64
N SER A 65 -3.94 -20.23 -19.42
CA SER A 65 -3.54 -21.61 -19.21
C SER A 65 -4.35 -22.21 -18.05
N SER A 66 -4.79 -23.43 -18.17
CA SER A 66 -5.46 -24.13 -17.06
C SER A 66 -4.63 -24.12 -15.78
N ASN A 67 -3.31 -24.10 -15.90
CA ASN A 67 -2.39 -24.01 -14.77
C ASN A 67 -2.48 -22.66 -14.03
N GLU A 68 -2.62 -21.54 -14.75
CA GLU A 68 -2.76 -20.21 -14.15
C GLU A 68 -4.09 -20.06 -13.40
N THR A 69 -5.17 -20.58 -13.98
CA THR A 69 -6.48 -20.62 -13.32
C THR A 69 -6.43 -21.48 -12.06
N ILE A 70 -5.76 -22.64 -12.10
CA ILE A 70 -5.60 -23.51 -10.94
C ILE A 70 -4.82 -22.79 -9.84
N MET A 71 -3.73 -22.09 -10.17
CA MET A 71 -2.94 -21.33 -9.20
C MET A 71 -3.75 -20.18 -8.57
N LEU A 72 -4.49 -19.43 -9.38
CA LEU A 72 -5.38 -18.37 -8.86
C LEU A 72 -6.42 -18.92 -7.89
N VAL A 73 -7.09 -20.00 -8.26
CA VAL A 73 -8.10 -20.67 -7.42
C VAL A 73 -7.44 -21.19 -6.14
N PHE A 74 -6.28 -21.84 -6.25
CA PHE A 74 -5.55 -22.39 -5.11
C PHE A 74 -5.20 -21.29 -4.09
N TYR A 75 -4.58 -20.18 -4.52
CA TYR A 75 -4.21 -19.08 -3.60
C TYR A 75 -5.44 -18.38 -3.03
N THR A 76 -6.51 -18.24 -3.82
CA THR A 76 -7.77 -17.66 -3.32
C THR A 76 -8.40 -18.54 -2.26
N VAL A 77 -8.50 -19.86 -2.48
CA VAL A 77 -9.02 -20.80 -1.50
C VAL A 77 -8.15 -20.84 -0.23
N LEU A 78 -6.83 -20.87 -0.40
CA LEU A 78 -5.89 -20.79 0.74
C LEU A 78 -6.10 -19.50 1.54
N SER A 79 -6.31 -18.37 0.87
CA SER A 79 -6.63 -17.09 1.50
C SER A 79 -7.94 -17.14 2.28
N ILE A 80 -8.98 -17.77 1.75
CA ILE A 80 -10.26 -17.96 2.43
C ILE A 80 -10.05 -18.79 3.70
N LEU A 81 -9.43 -19.95 3.57
CA LEU A 81 -9.19 -20.87 4.69
C LEU A 81 -8.38 -20.21 5.81
N THR A 82 -7.27 -19.55 5.47
CA THR A 82 -6.39 -18.94 6.49
C THR A 82 -7.02 -17.75 7.19
N ARG A 83 -7.82 -16.94 6.50
CA ARG A 83 -8.44 -15.73 7.07
C ARG A 83 -9.73 -16.00 7.84
N LEU A 84 -10.52 -16.98 7.41
CA LEU A 84 -11.79 -17.30 8.07
C LEU A 84 -11.63 -18.36 9.17
N TYR A 85 -10.49 -19.08 9.19
CA TYR A 85 -10.26 -20.10 10.20
C TYR A 85 -10.32 -19.51 11.61
N ARG A 86 -11.31 -19.97 12.40
CA ARG A 86 -11.54 -19.55 13.80
C ARG A 86 -11.65 -18.04 14.01
N ILE A 87 -12.17 -17.30 13.05
CA ILE A 87 -12.23 -15.83 13.08
C ILE A 87 -13.03 -15.28 14.28
N GLY A 88 -13.99 -16.04 14.80
CA GLY A 88 -14.80 -15.70 15.98
C GLY A 88 -14.29 -16.25 17.29
N SER A 89 -13.19 -17.00 17.35
CA SER A 89 -12.74 -17.69 18.56
C SER A 89 -12.18 -16.77 19.64
N ASN A 90 -11.66 -15.61 19.25
CA ASN A 90 -11.15 -14.61 20.19
C ASN A 90 -12.20 -13.52 20.41
N HIS A 91 -12.74 -13.43 21.63
CA HIS A 91 -13.74 -12.43 22.02
C HIS A 91 -13.14 -11.13 22.56
N LYS A 92 -11.81 -11.01 22.52
CA LYS A 92 -11.10 -9.82 22.98
C LYS A 92 -10.72 -8.91 21.84
N VAL A 93 -10.74 -7.61 22.12
CA VAL A 93 -10.23 -6.58 21.23
C VAL A 93 -8.72 -6.72 21.11
N VAL A 94 -8.22 -7.02 19.92
CA VAL A 94 -6.78 -7.07 19.66
C VAL A 94 -6.24 -5.70 19.21
N TRP A 95 -4.92 -5.53 19.26
CA TRP A 95 -4.24 -4.25 19.06
C TRP A 95 -4.77 -3.43 17.86
N ASP A 96 -4.81 -4.00 16.68
CA ASP A 96 -5.25 -3.30 15.47
C ASP A 96 -6.75 -2.99 15.49
N GLU A 97 -7.56 -3.89 16.06
CA GLU A 97 -9.00 -3.66 16.24
C GLU A 97 -9.26 -2.50 17.20
N ALA A 98 -8.45 -2.34 18.26
CA ALA A 98 -8.55 -1.22 19.18
C ALA A 98 -8.38 0.11 18.44
N HIS A 99 -7.43 0.18 17.53
CA HIS A 99 -7.13 1.42 16.80
C HIS A 99 -8.16 1.72 15.71
N PHE A 100 -8.32 0.78 14.79
CA PHE A 100 -9.21 0.97 13.64
C PHE A 100 -10.69 0.87 14.00
N GLY A 101 -11.08 0.05 14.97
CA GLY A 101 -12.45 -0.04 15.47
C GLY A 101 -12.93 1.28 16.06
N LYS A 102 -12.10 1.96 16.85
CA LYS A 102 -12.39 3.27 17.41
C LYS A 102 -12.64 4.31 16.30
N PHE A 103 -11.82 4.33 15.25
CA PHE A 103 -12.05 5.21 14.11
C PHE A 103 -13.34 4.85 13.37
N GLY A 104 -13.65 3.57 13.20
CA GLY A 104 -14.92 3.11 12.65
C GLY A 104 -16.12 3.63 13.44
N SER A 105 -16.05 3.59 14.77
CA SER A 105 -17.07 4.17 15.66
C SER A 105 -17.27 5.67 15.43
N TYR A 106 -16.18 6.44 15.28
CA TYR A 106 -16.26 7.87 15.02
C TYR A 106 -16.94 8.18 13.69
N TYR A 107 -16.63 7.44 12.62
CA TYR A 107 -17.29 7.60 11.32
C TYR A 107 -18.80 7.29 11.40
N ILE A 108 -19.19 6.19 12.05
CA ILE A 108 -20.61 5.80 12.20
C ILE A 108 -21.38 6.85 13.02
N ARG A 109 -20.76 7.42 14.05
CA ARG A 109 -21.35 8.45 14.90
C ARG A 109 -21.21 9.86 14.36
N HIS A 110 -20.60 10.06 13.18
CA HIS A 110 -20.30 11.36 12.58
C HIS A 110 -19.49 12.31 13.48
N LEU A 111 -18.57 11.75 14.28
CA LEU A 111 -17.70 12.51 15.16
C LEU A 111 -16.41 12.91 14.44
N PHE A 112 -16.03 14.16 14.58
CA PHE A 112 -14.74 14.62 14.07
C PHE A 112 -13.59 14.12 14.95
N TYR A 113 -12.52 13.66 14.31
CA TYR A 113 -11.27 13.33 14.97
C TYR A 113 -10.09 13.64 14.05
N PHE A 114 -8.92 13.86 14.65
CA PHE A 114 -7.67 14.08 13.91
C PHE A 114 -6.82 12.81 13.95
N ASP A 115 -6.28 12.42 12.79
CA ASP A 115 -5.35 11.32 12.69
C ASP A 115 -4.48 11.46 11.42
N VAL A 116 -3.25 10.92 11.50
CA VAL A 116 -2.23 11.01 10.45
C VAL A 116 -2.36 9.94 9.36
N HIS A 117 -3.14 8.89 9.60
CA HIS A 117 -3.28 7.78 8.66
C HIS A 117 -4.27 8.11 7.53
N PRO A 118 -4.05 7.56 6.31
CA PRO A 118 -4.98 7.73 5.20
C PRO A 118 -6.41 7.26 5.54
N PRO A 119 -7.47 7.96 5.06
CA PRO A 119 -8.84 7.71 5.50
C PRO A 119 -9.44 6.39 4.97
N LEU A 120 -8.96 5.86 3.83
CA LEU A 120 -9.59 4.72 3.16
C LEU A 120 -9.76 3.50 4.06
N GLY A 121 -8.70 3.08 4.77
CA GLY A 121 -8.77 1.93 5.67
C GLY A 121 -9.81 2.10 6.78
N LYS A 122 -9.90 3.29 7.34
CA LYS A 122 -10.87 3.63 8.39
C LYS A 122 -12.30 3.64 7.88
N ILE A 123 -12.52 4.16 6.67
CA ILE A 123 -13.82 4.14 5.99
C ILE A 123 -14.25 2.70 5.74
N LEU A 124 -13.35 1.82 5.29
CA LEU A 124 -13.66 0.40 5.09
C LEU A 124 -14.06 -0.30 6.40
N VAL A 125 -13.40 0.02 7.52
CA VAL A 125 -13.80 -0.48 8.84
C VAL A 125 -15.17 0.07 9.26
N ALA A 126 -15.43 1.35 9.03
CA ALA A 126 -16.74 1.95 9.30
C ALA A 126 -17.85 1.30 8.45
N VAL A 127 -17.60 1.06 7.16
CA VAL A 127 -18.52 0.34 6.27
C VAL A 127 -18.76 -1.08 6.76
N ALA A 128 -17.71 -1.80 7.20
CA ALA A 128 -17.86 -3.13 7.79
C ALA A 128 -18.70 -3.12 9.06
N GLY A 129 -18.50 -2.13 9.93
CA GLY A 129 -19.32 -1.92 11.12
C GLY A 129 -20.78 -1.66 10.77
N TRP A 130 -21.04 -0.71 9.89
CA TRP A 130 -22.38 -0.36 9.45
C TRP A 130 -23.13 -1.54 8.80
N LEU A 131 -22.48 -2.26 7.87
CA LEU A 131 -23.04 -3.46 7.24
C LEU A 131 -23.33 -4.58 8.26
N SER A 132 -22.57 -4.64 9.36
CA SER A 132 -22.75 -5.61 10.42
C SER A 132 -23.88 -5.25 11.39
N GLY A 133 -24.41 -4.02 11.31
CA GLY A 133 -25.39 -3.48 12.24
C GLY A 133 -24.78 -2.94 13.54
N PHE A 134 -23.50 -2.53 13.51
CA PHE A 134 -22.83 -1.89 14.66
C PHE A 134 -23.27 -0.42 14.79
N ASP A 135 -23.62 -0.02 16.01
CA ASP A 135 -24.16 1.32 16.33
C ASP A 135 -23.10 2.39 16.62
N GLY A 136 -21.82 2.00 16.68
CA GLY A 136 -20.70 2.91 16.95
C GLY A 136 -20.46 3.18 18.46
N ASN A 137 -21.20 2.60 19.38
CA ASN A 137 -21.14 2.94 20.83
C ASN A 137 -20.12 2.14 21.64
N PHE A 138 -19.22 1.41 20.98
CA PHE A 138 -18.17 0.67 21.66
C PHE A 138 -16.79 1.34 21.44
N GLU A 139 -16.01 1.47 22.52
CA GLU A 139 -14.75 2.23 22.50
C GLU A 139 -13.52 1.43 22.06
N PHE A 140 -13.62 0.14 21.86
CA PHE A 140 -12.53 -0.74 21.42
C PHE A 140 -11.25 -0.59 22.25
N GLU A 141 -11.36 -0.66 23.58
CA GLU A 141 -10.17 -0.70 24.44
C GLU A 141 -9.40 -2.01 24.24
N SER A 142 -8.08 -1.90 24.08
CA SER A 142 -7.23 -3.08 23.84
C SER A 142 -7.31 -4.07 24.99
N GLY A 143 -7.61 -5.33 24.66
CA GLY A 143 -7.76 -6.41 25.65
C GLY A 143 -9.15 -6.50 26.31
N SER A 144 -10.06 -5.55 26.07
CA SER A 144 -11.44 -5.63 26.55
C SER A 144 -12.21 -6.74 25.84
N ASP A 145 -13.19 -7.32 26.54
CA ASP A 145 -14.08 -8.31 25.93
C ASP A 145 -15.18 -7.59 25.13
N TYR A 146 -15.56 -8.19 23.99
CA TYR A 146 -16.67 -7.68 23.19
C TYR A 146 -18.00 -7.97 23.90
N PRO A 147 -18.85 -6.95 24.14
CA PRO A 147 -20.18 -7.16 24.65
C PRO A 147 -21.10 -7.79 23.58
N ASP A 148 -22.18 -8.44 23.99
CA ASP A 148 -23.10 -9.20 23.13
C ASP A 148 -23.79 -8.33 22.05
N ASN A 149 -23.91 -7.03 22.28
CA ASN A 149 -24.51 -6.09 21.32
C ASN A 149 -23.56 -5.69 20.20
N VAL A 150 -22.26 -6.00 20.26
CA VAL A 150 -21.29 -5.68 19.21
C VAL A 150 -21.10 -6.87 18.26
N PRO A 151 -21.46 -6.75 16.99
CA PRO A 151 -21.39 -7.84 16.02
C PRO A 151 -19.96 -8.06 15.48
N PHE A 152 -18.98 -8.20 16.37
CA PHE A 152 -17.55 -8.23 16.02
C PHE A 152 -17.19 -9.33 15.03
N VAL A 153 -17.83 -10.51 15.11
CA VAL A 153 -17.58 -11.62 14.16
C VAL A 153 -17.95 -11.23 12.74
N ARG A 154 -19.11 -10.56 12.56
CA ARG A 154 -19.54 -10.08 11.24
C ARG A 154 -18.60 -9.01 10.71
N MET A 155 -18.18 -8.09 11.55
CA MET A 155 -17.19 -7.05 11.18
C MET A 155 -15.89 -7.70 10.74
N ARG A 156 -15.35 -8.68 11.48
CA ARG A 156 -14.14 -9.42 11.12
C ARG A 156 -14.28 -10.17 9.80
N ILE A 157 -15.44 -10.79 9.53
CA ILE A 157 -15.71 -11.48 8.27
C ILE A 157 -15.65 -10.50 7.11
N ILE A 158 -16.30 -9.33 7.19
CA ILE A 158 -16.29 -8.33 6.13
C ILE A 158 -14.86 -7.82 5.89
N MET A 159 -14.09 -7.54 6.94
CA MET A 159 -12.69 -7.14 6.81
C MET A 159 -11.83 -8.25 6.18
N ALA A 160 -12.08 -9.51 6.55
CA ALA A 160 -11.42 -10.66 5.93
C ALA A 160 -11.75 -10.78 4.43
N LEU A 161 -12.98 -10.48 4.01
CA LEU A 161 -13.39 -10.49 2.60
C LEU A 161 -12.62 -9.45 1.77
N TYR A 162 -12.33 -8.26 2.31
CA TYR A 162 -11.46 -7.30 1.63
C TYR A 162 -10.06 -7.89 1.39
N GLY A 163 -9.48 -8.54 2.41
CA GLY A 163 -8.18 -9.19 2.28
C GLY A 163 -8.20 -10.40 1.33
N ILE A 164 -9.29 -11.16 1.28
CA ILE A 164 -9.47 -12.27 0.34
C ILE A 164 -9.54 -11.74 -1.10
N ALA A 165 -10.30 -10.66 -1.34
CA ALA A 165 -10.44 -10.05 -2.66
C ALA A 165 -9.11 -9.48 -3.19
N MET A 166 -8.20 -9.06 -2.32
CA MET A 166 -6.87 -8.59 -2.72
C MET A 166 -6.03 -9.67 -3.41
N VAL A 167 -6.22 -10.96 -3.10
CA VAL A 167 -5.41 -12.04 -3.67
C VAL A 167 -5.66 -12.20 -5.18
N PRO A 168 -6.91 -12.38 -5.67
CA PRO A 168 -7.15 -12.45 -7.10
C PRO A 168 -6.82 -11.13 -7.82
N VAL A 169 -7.07 -9.98 -7.20
CA VAL A 169 -6.72 -8.67 -7.80
C VAL A 169 -5.21 -8.55 -7.98
N ALA A 170 -4.41 -8.87 -6.96
CA ALA A 170 -2.96 -8.83 -7.04
C ALA A 170 -2.43 -9.82 -8.09
N TYR A 171 -2.99 -11.02 -8.17
CA TYR A 171 -2.61 -12.00 -9.19
C TYR A 171 -2.88 -11.48 -10.60
N LEU A 172 -4.07 -10.91 -10.83
CA LEU A 172 -4.46 -10.36 -12.13
C LEU A 172 -3.64 -9.13 -12.56
N THR A 173 -3.16 -8.35 -11.60
CA THR A 173 -2.34 -7.16 -11.89
C THR A 173 -0.86 -7.49 -12.11
N ALA A 174 -0.40 -8.66 -11.67
CA ALA A 174 0.98 -9.12 -11.84
C ALA A 174 1.23 -9.84 -13.18
N GLN A 175 0.17 -10.15 -13.93
CA GLN A 175 0.23 -10.74 -15.28
C GLN A 175 0.31 -9.65 -16.36
#